data_4d90aa6e89530092666bec69dcd6d08b
#
_entry.id   4d90aa6e89530092666bec69dcd6d08b
#
_cell.length_a   1.000
_cell.length_b   1.000
_cell.length_c   1.000
_cell.angle_alpha   90.00
_cell.angle_beta   90.00
_cell.angle_gamma   90.00
#
_symmetry.space_group_name_H-M   'P 1'
#
loop_
_entity.id
_entity.type
_entity.pdbx_description
1 polymer ?
#
loop_
_entity_poly.entity_id
_entity_poly.type
_entity_poly.pdbx_seq_one_letter_code
_entity_poly.pdbx_strand_id
1 'polypeptide(L)'
;MDVLHINNDSNQSEESKIEMPNDFTGCNLLQKVYLIKGQIQILCRCTSELYLTPAPFVKTIKPGQIFRLLKYLSKIRMAQLSTTLGHENKVVLAAMPEVYDSFVKLMNDFLRFAAEDLTLYLPNILEFIAQLFTDIRQTGGIQQTGEKPFATLKNSLHKLLESLCDIFGAGVSIEKYADEIIPFVISDFLPANETITLNITGGVNSSLSKKQKKTSQQAAGMNLLNLEAKKRVTNSLTVASSLKALASVLNSSGTFLSESCHRSIQACVIGTCMDVQRSGIKGRPIPFNEPECRSSLYQALYSLLSNPHPKTPAPFRHAFGIFRHGHLNDRHPRVQDVCLQGNIS
;
A
#
# COMPACT_ATOMS: atom_id res chain seq x y z
N MET A 1 29.24 -37.16 -25.15
CA MET A 1 28.64 -36.00 -25.86
C MET A 1 27.28 -36.45 -26.36
N ASP A 2 26.28 -36.39 -25.51
CA ASP A 2 24.91 -36.78 -25.86
C ASP A 2 24.04 -35.54 -25.85
N VAL A 3 23.60 -35.20 -27.06
CA VAL A 3 22.72 -34.06 -27.34
C VAL A 3 21.30 -34.49 -26.94
N LEU A 4 20.79 -33.91 -25.84
CA LEU A 4 19.38 -34.07 -25.47
C LEU A 4 18.50 -33.29 -26.45
N HIS A 5 17.87 -34.02 -27.36
CA HIS A 5 16.74 -33.54 -28.14
C HIS A 5 15.53 -33.29 -27.20
N ILE A 6 15.25 -32.03 -26.91
CA ILE A 6 14.00 -31.62 -26.28
C ILE A 6 12.95 -31.59 -27.38
N ASN A 7 12.11 -32.64 -27.43
CA ASN A 7 10.91 -32.65 -28.23
C ASN A 7 9.93 -31.60 -27.68
N ASN A 8 9.75 -30.52 -28.43
CA ASN A 8 8.65 -29.59 -28.27
C ASN A 8 7.34 -30.26 -28.76
N ASP A 9 6.74 -31.06 -27.91
CA ASP A 9 5.35 -31.47 -28.12
C ASP A 9 4.45 -30.26 -27.85
N SER A 10 4.06 -29.62 -28.93
CA SER A 10 3.01 -28.62 -29.00
C SER A 10 1.64 -29.24 -28.72
N ASN A 11 1.39 -29.59 -27.47
CA ASN A 11 0.03 -29.80 -27.00
C ASN A 11 -0.64 -28.44 -26.90
N GLN A 12 -1.26 -28.01 -28.00
CA GLN A 12 -2.38 -27.07 -28.00
C GLN A 12 -3.52 -27.76 -27.23
N SER A 13 -3.50 -27.60 -25.88
CA SER A 13 -4.69 -27.86 -25.09
C SER A 13 -5.75 -26.88 -25.59
N GLU A 14 -6.82 -27.41 -26.16
CA GLU A 14 -8.07 -26.72 -26.45
C GLU A 14 -8.41 -25.89 -25.18
N GLU A 15 -8.11 -24.58 -25.23
CA GLU A 15 -8.61 -23.64 -24.24
C GLU A 15 -10.13 -23.72 -24.37
N SER A 16 -10.79 -24.42 -23.46
CA SER A 16 -12.24 -24.39 -23.32
C SER A 16 -12.60 -22.90 -23.17
N LYS A 17 -13.04 -22.31 -24.27
CA LYS A 17 -13.65 -20.98 -24.27
C LYS A 17 -14.82 -21.05 -23.31
N ILE A 18 -14.65 -20.48 -22.13
CA ILE A 18 -15.78 -20.18 -21.25
C ILE A 18 -16.60 -19.17 -22.05
N GLU A 19 -17.60 -19.65 -22.78
CA GLU A 19 -18.58 -18.77 -23.37
C GLU A 19 -19.35 -18.11 -22.24
N MET A 20 -19.01 -16.85 -22.00
CA MET A 20 -19.79 -16.03 -21.09
C MET A 20 -21.23 -15.99 -21.64
N PRO A 21 -22.25 -16.21 -20.79
CA PRO A 21 -23.63 -16.10 -21.22
C PRO A 21 -23.84 -14.76 -21.91
N ASN A 22 -24.21 -14.80 -23.20
CA ASN A 22 -24.41 -13.62 -24.04
C ASN A 22 -25.71 -12.84 -23.72
N ASP A 23 -26.21 -12.91 -22.50
CA ASP A 23 -27.44 -12.23 -22.05
C ASP A 23 -27.31 -10.73 -21.82
N PHE A 24 -26.33 -10.09 -22.46
CA PHE A 24 -26.22 -8.62 -22.44
C PHE A 24 -27.02 -7.93 -23.54
N THR A 25 -27.81 -8.68 -24.32
CA THR A 25 -28.71 -8.15 -25.34
C THR A 25 -29.83 -7.35 -24.68
N GLY A 26 -29.84 -6.03 -24.91
CA GLY A 26 -30.81 -5.11 -24.30
C GLY A 26 -30.34 -4.33 -23.07
N CYS A 27 -29.22 -4.68 -22.50
CA CYS A 27 -28.64 -3.91 -21.39
C CYS A 27 -27.95 -2.64 -21.88
N ASN A 28 -28.14 -1.51 -21.15
CA ASN A 28 -27.35 -0.32 -21.37
C ASN A 28 -25.93 -0.51 -20.81
N LEU A 29 -24.98 0.39 -21.16
CA LEU A 29 -23.59 0.29 -20.75
C LEU A 29 -23.42 0.19 -19.23
N LEU A 30 -24.15 1.00 -18.47
CA LEU A 30 -24.08 1.00 -17.00
C LEU A 30 -24.45 -0.38 -16.43
N GLN A 31 -25.55 -0.96 -16.91
CA GLN A 31 -25.98 -2.30 -16.52
C GLN A 31 -24.93 -3.36 -16.86
N LYS A 32 -24.37 -3.30 -18.08
CA LYS A 32 -23.29 -4.22 -18.50
C LYS A 32 -22.08 -4.15 -17.56
N VAL A 33 -21.61 -2.94 -17.26
CA VAL A 33 -20.46 -2.74 -16.36
C VAL A 33 -20.75 -3.29 -14.96
N TYR A 34 -21.94 -3.04 -14.40
CA TYR A 34 -22.31 -3.58 -13.09
C TYR A 34 -22.44 -5.10 -13.07
N LEU A 35 -22.97 -5.70 -14.11
CA LEU A 35 -23.08 -7.17 -14.23
C LEU A 35 -21.70 -7.81 -14.33
N ILE A 36 -20.81 -7.29 -15.18
CA ILE A 36 -19.44 -7.79 -15.33
C ILE A 36 -18.68 -7.62 -14.01
N LYS A 37 -18.78 -6.45 -13.36
CA LYS A 37 -18.20 -6.22 -12.04
C LYS A 37 -18.66 -7.28 -11.04
N GLY A 38 -19.97 -7.51 -10.93
CA GLY A 38 -20.55 -8.50 -10.03
C GLY A 38 -20.04 -9.93 -10.32
N GLN A 39 -19.95 -10.32 -11.59
CA GLN A 39 -19.39 -11.61 -11.99
C GLN A 39 -17.92 -11.77 -11.57
N ILE A 40 -17.10 -10.75 -11.82
CA ILE A 40 -15.68 -10.76 -11.39
C ILE A 40 -15.57 -10.90 -9.88
N GLN A 41 -16.37 -10.14 -9.11
CA GLN A 41 -16.37 -10.21 -7.65
C GLN A 41 -16.76 -11.60 -7.14
N ILE A 42 -17.79 -12.22 -7.72
CA ILE A 42 -18.22 -13.57 -7.35
C ILE A 42 -17.13 -14.59 -7.69
N LEU A 43 -16.54 -14.52 -8.89
CA LEU A 43 -15.46 -15.42 -9.30
C LEU A 43 -14.23 -15.29 -8.37
N CYS A 44 -13.80 -14.08 -8.06
CA CYS A 44 -12.69 -13.86 -7.13
C CYS A 44 -13.01 -14.46 -5.75
N ARG A 45 -14.23 -14.23 -5.23
CA ARG A 45 -14.65 -14.76 -3.94
C ARG A 45 -14.72 -16.30 -3.94
N CYS A 46 -15.35 -16.90 -4.93
CA CYS A 46 -15.40 -18.35 -5.04
C CYS A 46 -14.01 -18.98 -5.14
N THR A 47 -13.09 -18.33 -5.87
CA THR A 47 -11.72 -18.79 -5.99
C THR A 47 -10.97 -18.66 -4.66
N SER A 48 -11.13 -17.56 -3.92
CA SER A 48 -10.58 -17.40 -2.56
C SER A 48 -11.08 -18.48 -1.61
N GLU A 49 -12.38 -18.75 -1.58
CA GLU A 49 -12.96 -19.79 -0.73
C GLU A 49 -12.40 -21.18 -1.08
N LEU A 50 -12.18 -21.48 -2.36
CA LEU A 50 -11.54 -22.73 -2.80
C LEU A 50 -10.10 -22.86 -2.25
N TYR A 51 -9.35 -21.77 -2.12
CA TYR A 51 -8.00 -21.80 -1.54
C TYR A 51 -8.03 -21.98 -0.03
N LEU A 52 -8.93 -21.29 0.65
CA LEU A 52 -9.01 -21.28 2.11
C LEU A 52 -9.67 -22.52 2.68
N THR A 53 -10.52 -23.19 1.91
CA THR A 53 -11.24 -24.38 2.38
C THR A 53 -10.32 -25.60 2.42
N PRO A 54 -10.18 -26.28 3.56
CA PRO A 54 -9.46 -27.56 3.64
C PRO A 54 -10.08 -28.57 2.68
N ALA A 55 -9.27 -29.16 1.83
CA ALA A 55 -9.73 -30.20 0.91
C ALA A 55 -8.96 -31.50 1.15
N PRO A 56 -9.62 -32.67 1.07
CA PRO A 56 -8.97 -33.97 1.26
C PRO A 56 -8.05 -34.38 0.10
N PHE A 57 -7.92 -33.52 -0.92
CA PHE A 57 -7.10 -33.76 -2.11
C PHE A 57 -6.10 -32.62 -2.31
N VAL A 58 -4.98 -32.94 -2.95
CA VAL A 58 -3.97 -31.95 -3.31
C VAL A 58 -4.53 -31.01 -4.37
N LYS A 59 -4.65 -29.72 -4.02
CA LYS A 59 -5.06 -28.68 -4.97
C LYS A 59 -3.85 -28.30 -5.82
N THR A 60 -3.84 -28.73 -7.07
CA THR A 60 -2.83 -28.25 -8.03
C THR A 60 -3.28 -26.90 -8.60
N ILE A 61 -2.64 -25.84 -8.17
CA ILE A 61 -2.87 -24.51 -8.71
C ILE A 61 -1.78 -24.23 -9.73
N LYS A 62 -2.19 -23.67 -10.87
CA LYS A 62 -1.25 -23.16 -11.86
C LYS A 62 -1.08 -21.65 -11.64
N PRO A 63 -0.02 -21.20 -10.94
CA PRO A 63 0.20 -19.78 -10.65
C PRO A 63 0.14 -18.91 -11.90
N GLY A 64 0.64 -19.43 -13.03
CA GLY A 64 0.64 -18.73 -14.31
C GLY A 64 -0.73 -18.24 -14.79
N GLN A 65 -1.84 -18.84 -14.40
CA GLN A 65 -3.18 -18.37 -14.77
C GLN A 65 -3.54 -17.09 -14.01
N ILE A 66 -3.25 -17.04 -12.71
CA ILE A 66 -3.48 -15.85 -11.88
C ILE A 66 -2.58 -14.70 -12.33
N PHE A 67 -1.33 -14.99 -12.69
CA PHE A 67 -0.41 -13.98 -13.21
C PHE A 67 -0.78 -13.49 -14.61
N ARG A 68 -1.40 -14.33 -15.43
CA ARG A 68 -1.97 -13.90 -16.69
C ARG A 68 -3.08 -12.85 -16.45
N LEU A 69 -3.97 -13.11 -15.48
CA LEU A 69 -5.00 -12.14 -15.08
C LEU A 69 -4.39 -10.84 -14.51
N LEU A 70 -3.38 -10.94 -13.64
CA LEU A 70 -2.64 -9.80 -13.13
C LEU A 70 -2.06 -8.95 -14.27
N LYS A 71 -1.45 -9.58 -15.27
CA LYS A 71 -0.89 -8.91 -16.44
C LYS A 71 -1.96 -8.23 -17.29
N TYR A 72 -3.18 -8.78 -17.38
CA TYR A 72 -4.29 -8.11 -18.06
C TYR A 72 -4.79 -6.90 -17.27
N LEU A 73 -4.95 -7.03 -15.95
CA LEU A 73 -5.40 -5.94 -15.10
C LEU A 73 -4.37 -4.80 -15.06
N SER A 74 -3.07 -5.12 -15.03
CA SER A 74 -2.01 -4.09 -15.05
C SER A 74 -1.99 -3.23 -16.32
N LYS A 75 -2.58 -3.71 -17.42
CA LYS A 75 -2.73 -2.92 -18.65
C LYS A 75 -3.87 -1.89 -18.58
N ILE A 76 -4.82 -2.10 -17.69
CA ILE A 76 -5.96 -1.20 -17.53
C ILE A 76 -5.56 -0.14 -16.50
N ARG A 77 -5.24 1.07 -16.98
CA ARG A 77 -4.81 2.17 -16.10
C ARG A 77 -5.99 3.06 -15.75
N MET A 78 -6.33 3.12 -14.45
CA MET A 78 -7.38 4.03 -13.96
C MET A 78 -7.07 5.49 -14.30
N ALA A 79 -5.80 5.87 -14.22
CA ALA A 79 -5.35 7.20 -14.60
C ALA A 79 -5.64 7.55 -16.07
N GLN A 80 -5.47 6.61 -17.00
CA GLN A 80 -5.80 6.81 -18.41
C GLN A 80 -7.31 6.94 -18.64
N LEU A 81 -8.11 6.12 -17.97
CA LEU A 81 -9.58 6.21 -18.03
C LEU A 81 -10.08 7.56 -17.48
N SER A 82 -9.39 8.13 -16.50
CA SER A 82 -9.78 9.41 -15.90
C SER A 82 -9.52 10.61 -16.80
N THR A 83 -8.52 10.54 -17.68
CA THR A 83 -8.16 11.63 -18.61
C THR A 83 -8.98 11.64 -19.88
N THR A 84 -9.62 10.52 -20.22
CA THR A 84 -10.47 10.41 -21.41
C THR A 84 -11.89 10.94 -21.11
N LEU A 85 -12.35 11.92 -21.89
CA LEU A 85 -13.60 12.67 -21.65
C LEU A 85 -14.89 11.89 -21.91
N GLY A 86 -14.83 10.65 -22.39
CA GLY A 86 -16.01 9.84 -22.71
C GLY A 86 -16.83 9.47 -21.47
N HIS A 87 -18.17 9.56 -21.58
CA HIS A 87 -19.08 9.11 -20.51
C HIS A 87 -18.88 7.62 -20.17
N GLU A 88 -18.58 6.81 -21.17
CA GLU A 88 -18.33 5.38 -21.03
C GLU A 88 -17.14 5.10 -20.10
N ASN A 89 -16.04 5.81 -20.29
CA ASN A 89 -14.85 5.67 -19.46
C ASN A 89 -15.11 6.03 -18.00
N LYS A 90 -15.98 7.01 -17.73
CA LYS A 90 -16.36 7.38 -16.36
C LYS A 90 -17.14 6.28 -15.65
N VAL A 91 -18.04 5.59 -16.40
CA VAL A 91 -18.81 4.47 -15.86
C VAL A 91 -17.89 3.29 -15.53
N VAL A 92 -16.96 2.96 -16.42
CA VAL A 92 -15.96 1.92 -16.18
C VAL A 92 -15.07 2.31 -15.00
N LEU A 93 -14.54 3.54 -14.98
CA LEU A 93 -13.68 4.05 -13.93
C LEU A 93 -14.33 3.96 -12.53
N ALA A 94 -15.64 4.23 -12.44
CA ALA A 94 -16.37 4.14 -11.17
C ALA A 94 -16.45 2.69 -10.62
N ALA A 95 -16.40 1.68 -11.49
CA ALA A 95 -16.44 0.27 -11.10
C ALA A 95 -15.05 -0.32 -10.80
N MET A 96 -13.98 0.25 -11.36
CA MET A 96 -12.62 -0.29 -11.28
C MET A 96 -12.08 -0.46 -9.87
N PRO A 97 -12.26 0.47 -8.89
CA PRO A 97 -11.75 0.29 -7.54
C PRO A 97 -12.26 -0.98 -6.87
N GLU A 98 -13.54 -1.33 -7.07
CA GLU A 98 -14.13 -2.54 -6.50
C GLU A 98 -13.64 -3.82 -7.20
N VAL A 99 -13.39 -3.76 -8.50
CA VAL A 99 -12.79 -4.88 -9.27
C VAL A 99 -11.38 -5.15 -8.78
N TYR A 100 -10.56 -4.09 -8.67
CA TYR A 100 -9.19 -4.22 -8.13
C TYR A 100 -9.18 -4.68 -6.68
N ASP A 101 -10.09 -4.19 -5.84
CA ASP A 101 -10.19 -4.61 -4.45
C ASP A 101 -10.44 -6.13 -4.35
N SER A 102 -11.36 -6.66 -5.17
CA SER A 102 -11.67 -8.09 -5.19
C SER A 102 -10.48 -8.92 -5.67
N PHE A 103 -9.75 -8.43 -6.67
CA PHE A 103 -8.55 -9.10 -7.15
C PHE A 103 -7.40 -9.05 -6.16
N VAL A 104 -7.17 -7.91 -5.50
CA VAL A 104 -6.14 -7.76 -4.45
C VAL A 104 -6.42 -8.69 -3.27
N LYS A 105 -7.69 -8.85 -2.88
CA LYS A 105 -8.09 -9.83 -1.86
C LYS A 105 -7.80 -11.26 -2.29
N LEU A 106 -8.18 -11.62 -3.51
CA LEU A 106 -7.84 -12.93 -4.08
C LEU A 106 -6.33 -13.18 -4.07
N MET A 107 -5.53 -12.18 -4.47
CA MET A 107 -4.06 -12.28 -4.43
C MET A 107 -3.53 -12.48 -3.02
N ASN A 108 -4.09 -11.79 -2.03
CA ASN A 108 -3.71 -11.96 -0.64
C ASN A 108 -4.03 -13.37 -0.09
N ASP A 109 -5.19 -13.92 -0.46
CA ASP A 109 -5.58 -15.27 -0.06
C ASP A 109 -4.73 -16.34 -0.77
N PHE A 110 -4.44 -16.12 -2.06
CA PHE A 110 -3.55 -16.97 -2.82
C PHE A 110 -2.12 -16.96 -2.29
N LEU A 111 -1.62 -15.78 -1.88
CA LEU A 111 -0.32 -15.62 -1.25
C LEU A 111 -0.19 -16.49 0.02
N ARG A 112 -1.22 -16.51 0.85
CA ARG A 112 -1.24 -17.31 2.08
C ARG A 112 -1.30 -18.80 1.81
N PHE A 113 -1.89 -19.19 0.68
CA PHE A 113 -2.04 -20.61 0.32
C PHE A 113 -0.80 -21.17 -0.39
N ALA A 114 -0.19 -20.40 -1.30
CA ALA A 114 0.83 -20.89 -2.22
C ALA A 114 2.09 -20.01 -2.22
N ALA A 115 2.56 -19.59 -1.04
CA ALA A 115 3.67 -18.66 -0.89
C ALA A 115 4.94 -19.11 -1.64
N GLU A 116 5.31 -20.38 -1.53
CA GLU A 116 6.52 -20.92 -2.15
C GLU A 116 6.50 -20.82 -3.68
N ASP A 117 5.34 -21.11 -4.28
CA ASP A 117 5.15 -21.05 -5.74
C ASP A 117 5.18 -19.61 -6.29
N LEU A 118 5.01 -18.61 -5.41
CA LEU A 118 4.93 -17.20 -5.79
C LEU A 118 6.28 -16.48 -5.81
N THR A 119 7.32 -17.08 -5.29
CA THR A 119 8.66 -16.44 -5.18
C THR A 119 9.14 -15.87 -6.51
N LEU A 120 8.95 -16.59 -7.61
CA LEU A 120 9.36 -16.13 -8.95
C LEU A 120 8.54 -14.94 -9.48
N TYR A 121 7.38 -14.70 -8.90
CA TYR A 121 6.43 -13.69 -9.35
C TYR A 121 6.40 -12.44 -8.46
N LEU A 122 7.17 -12.42 -7.37
CA LEU A 122 7.22 -11.29 -6.44
C LEU A 122 7.47 -9.94 -7.12
N PRO A 123 8.42 -9.82 -8.09
CA PRO A 123 8.63 -8.55 -8.79
C PRO A 123 7.37 -8.06 -9.51
N ASN A 124 6.63 -8.96 -10.16
CA ASN A 124 5.40 -8.60 -10.87
C ASN A 124 4.28 -8.16 -9.92
N ILE A 125 4.20 -8.78 -8.73
CA ILE A 125 3.22 -8.40 -7.71
C ILE A 125 3.55 -7.01 -7.16
N LEU A 126 4.82 -6.74 -6.86
CA LEU A 126 5.26 -5.43 -6.38
C LEU A 126 5.06 -4.33 -7.42
N GLU A 127 5.42 -4.59 -8.68
CA GLU A 127 5.17 -3.66 -9.78
C GLU A 127 3.68 -3.33 -9.90
N PHE A 128 2.81 -4.34 -9.80
CA PHE A 128 1.36 -4.15 -9.82
C PHE A 128 0.87 -3.30 -8.62
N ILE A 129 1.39 -3.55 -7.42
CA ILE A 129 1.06 -2.76 -6.23
C ILE A 129 1.49 -1.29 -6.41
N ALA A 130 2.73 -1.06 -6.84
CA ALA A 130 3.28 0.27 -7.09
C ALA A 130 2.45 1.01 -8.16
N GLN A 131 2.09 0.32 -9.23
CA GLN A 131 1.24 0.84 -10.28
C GLN A 131 -0.14 1.24 -9.75
N LEU A 132 -0.79 0.40 -8.95
CA LEU A 132 -2.10 0.72 -8.37
C LEU A 132 -2.04 1.91 -7.42
N PHE A 133 -1.02 2.02 -6.58
CA PHE A 133 -0.83 3.18 -5.73
C PHE A 133 -0.66 4.46 -6.57
N THR A 134 0.11 4.41 -7.65
CA THR A 134 0.29 5.52 -8.57
C THR A 134 -1.03 5.90 -9.25
N ASP A 135 -1.81 4.94 -9.72
CA ASP A 135 -3.11 5.17 -10.35
C ASP A 135 -4.13 5.79 -9.39
N ILE A 136 -4.19 5.30 -8.14
CA ILE A 136 -5.06 5.88 -7.10
C ILE A 136 -4.68 7.34 -6.83
N ARG A 137 -3.38 7.65 -6.76
CA ARG A 137 -2.89 9.01 -6.56
C ARG A 137 -3.31 9.95 -7.69
N GLN A 138 -3.13 9.52 -8.93
CA GLN A 138 -3.47 10.31 -10.11
C GLN A 138 -4.98 10.50 -10.27
N THR A 139 -5.77 9.48 -9.95
CA THR A 139 -7.23 9.49 -10.09
C THR A 139 -7.91 10.22 -8.92
N GLY A 140 -7.40 10.09 -7.70
CA GLY A 140 -7.98 10.69 -6.49
C GLY A 140 -7.99 12.22 -6.49
N GLY A 141 -7.16 12.87 -7.31
CA GLY A 141 -7.18 14.33 -7.52
C GLY A 141 -8.34 14.81 -8.39
N ILE A 142 -8.94 13.94 -9.20
CA ILE A 142 -9.95 14.31 -10.21
C ILE A 142 -11.37 14.05 -9.71
N GLN A 143 -11.57 13.06 -8.84
CA GLN A 143 -12.90 12.69 -8.34
C GLN A 143 -13.16 13.26 -6.94
N GLN A 144 -13.89 14.38 -6.90
CA GLN A 144 -14.39 14.97 -5.65
C GLN A 144 -15.57 14.19 -5.04
N THR A 145 -16.05 13.14 -5.69
CA THR A 145 -17.27 12.43 -5.35
C THR A 145 -16.96 11.00 -4.91
N GLY A 146 -16.69 10.81 -3.63
CA GLY A 146 -16.76 9.50 -3.00
C GLY A 146 -15.41 8.83 -2.71
N GLU A 147 -14.77 9.21 -1.61
CA GLU A 147 -13.54 8.59 -1.08
C GLU A 147 -13.70 7.09 -0.71
N LYS A 148 -14.93 6.61 -0.53
CA LYS A 148 -15.22 5.25 -0.03
C LYS A 148 -14.67 4.10 -0.90
N PRO A 149 -14.84 4.07 -2.24
CA PRO A 149 -14.37 2.95 -3.05
C PRO A 149 -12.85 2.78 -3.01
N PHE A 150 -12.13 3.90 -3.02
CA PHE A 150 -10.67 3.88 -2.96
C PHE A 150 -10.14 3.52 -1.56
N ALA A 151 -10.86 3.86 -0.49
CA ALA A 151 -10.46 3.50 0.87
C ALA A 151 -10.43 1.98 1.08
N THR A 152 -11.39 1.24 0.52
CA THR A 152 -11.42 -0.22 0.60
C THR A 152 -10.26 -0.84 -0.18
N LEU A 153 -10.02 -0.36 -1.40
CA LEU A 153 -8.90 -0.81 -2.22
C LEU A 153 -7.55 -0.52 -1.54
N LYS A 154 -7.35 0.66 -0.97
CA LYS A 154 -6.15 1.00 -0.21
C LYS A 154 -5.91 0.06 0.96
N ASN A 155 -6.97 -0.23 1.73
CA ASN A 155 -6.90 -1.19 2.83
C ASN A 155 -6.43 -2.56 2.37
N SER A 156 -6.97 -3.04 1.24
CA SER A 156 -6.60 -4.34 0.70
C SER A 156 -5.16 -4.34 0.16
N LEU A 157 -4.71 -3.23 -0.45
CA LEU A 157 -3.32 -3.07 -0.89
C LEU A 157 -2.34 -3.05 0.29
N HIS A 158 -2.67 -2.31 1.37
CA HIS A 158 -1.83 -2.31 2.57
C HIS A 158 -1.74 -3.69 3.20
N LYS A 159 -2.85 -4.44 3.27
CA LYS A 159 -2.85 -5.82 3.77
C LYS A 159 -2.05 -6.78 2.88
N LEU A 160 -2.14 -6.62 1.57
CA LEU A 160 -1.34 -7.42 0.64
C LEU A 160 0.15 -7.13 0.83
N LEU A 161 0.53 -5.85 0.98
CA LEU A 161 1.91 -5.45 1.23
C LEU A 161 2.43 -5.99 2.58
N GLU A 162 1.62 -5.88 3.64
CA GLU A 162 1.88 -6.47 4.96
C GLU A 162 2.15 -7.98 4.83
N SER A 163 1.22 -8.72 4.20
CA SER A 163 1.37 -10.17 4.02
C SER A 163 2.59 -10.56 3.20
N LEU A 164 2.94 -9.81 2.14
CA LEU A 164 4.15 -10.04 1.36
C LEU A 164 5.40 -9.92 2.23
N CYS A 165 5.50 -8.83 2.98
CA CYS A 165 6.64 -8.58 3.88
C CYS A 165 6.73 -9.63 4.99
N ASP A 166 5.62 -10.02 5.59
CA ASP A 166 5.59 -10.98 6.68
C ASP A 166 5.94 -12.41 6.22
N ILE A 167 5.53 -12.79 5.00
CA ILE A 167 5.78 -14.14 4.47
C ILE A 167 7.19 -14.28 3.90
N PHE A 168 7.65 -13.31 3.11
CA PHE A 168 8.91 -13.43 2.37
C PHE A 168 10.07 -12.64 3.00
N GLY A 169 9.80 -11.79 3.99
CA GLY A 169 10.83 -10.98 4.63
C GLY A 169 11.61 -10.14 3.61
N ALA A 170 12.93 -10.12 3.74
CA ALA A 170 13.81 -9.40 2.82
C ALA A 170 13.78 -9.92 1.36
N GLY A 171 13.27 -11.13 1.13
CA GLY A 171 13.13 -11.71 -0.21
C GLY A 171 12.13 -10.97 -1.10
N VAL A 172 11.28 -10.13 -0.53
CA VAL A 172 10.34 -9.27 -1.30
C VAL A 172 11.07 -8.27 -2.18
N SER A 173 12.27 -7.80 -1.80
CA SER A 173 13.04 -6.76 -2.53
C SER A 173 12.24 -5.47 -2.74
N ILE A 174 11.51 -5.04 -1.72
CA ILE A 174 10.64 -3.86 -1.79
C ILE A 174 11.42 -2.56 -2.01
N GLU A 175 12.71 -2.53 -1.68
CA GLU A 175 13.60 -1.37 -1.87
C GLU A 175 13.62 -0.86 -3.31
N LYS A 176 13.34 -1.72 -4.30
CA LYS A 176 13.27 -1.36 -5.72
C LYS A 176 12.06 -0.47 -6.05
N TYR A 177 11.00 -0.58 -5.27
CA TYR A 177 9.72 0.14 -5.46
C TYR A 177 9.41 1.08 -4.29
N ALA A 178 10.35 1.23 -3.36
CA ALA A 178 10.15 1.99 -2.13
C ALA A 178 9.82 3.47 -2.41
N ASP A 179 10.48 4.08 -3.40
CA ASP A 179 10.24 5.48 -3.75
C ASP A 179 8.83 5.73 -4.32
N GLU A 180 8.16 4.69 -4.81
CA GLU A 180 6.78 4.76 -5.31
C GLU A 180 5.76 4.40 -4.21
N ILE A 181 6.04 3.36 -3.44
CA ILE A 181 5.11 2.78 -2.45
C ILE A 181 5.11 3.57 -1.15
N ILE A 182 6.28 3.87 -0.59
CA ILE A 182 6.40 4.45 0.76
C ILE A 182 5.75 5.83 0.89
N PRO A 183 5.91 6.77 -0.06
CA PRO A 183 5.23 8.06 0.02
C PRO A 183 3.71 7.92 0.07
N PHE A 184 3.17 6.88 -0.57
CA PHE A 184 1.75 6.58 -0.56
C PHE A 184 1.28 6.10 0.81
N VAL A 185 2.00 5.11 1.35
CA VAL A 185 1.75 4.58 2.70
C VAL A 185 1.80 5.69 3.74
N ILE A 186 2.83 6.56 3.67
CA ILE A 186 2.99 7.72 4.57
C ILE A 186 1.80 8.70 4.43
N SER A 187 1.38 9.01 3.19
CA SER A 187 0.30 9.97 2.96
C SER A 187 -1.04 9.52 3.53
N ASP A 188 -1.25 8.22 3.74
CA ASP A 188 -2.51 7.68 4.24
C ASP A 188 -2.64 7.80 5.77
N PHE A 189 -1.55 7.95 6.52
CA PHE A 189 -1.60 8.14 7.97
C PHE A 189 -1.27 9.57 8.45
N LEU A 190 -0.73 10.42 7.57
CA LEU A 190 -0.48 11.81 7.95
C LEU A 190 -1.79 12.57 8.17
N PRO A 191 -1.88 13.41 9.22
CA PRO A 191 -3.01 14.29 9.45
C PRO A 191 -3.24 15.21 8.23
N ALA A 192 -4.52 15.45 7.92
CA ALA A 192 -4.94 16.21 6.72
C ALA A 192 -4.40 17.66 6.64
N ASN A 193 -3.83 18.19 7.71
CA ASN A 193 -3.42 19.59 7.84
C ASN A 193 -1.90 19.82 7.76
N GLU A 194 -1.09 18.78 7.57
CA GLU A 194 0.37 18.91 7.57
C GLU A 194 0.94 18.71 6.17
N THR A 195 1.34 19.82 5.55
CA THR A 195 2.33 19.82 4.47
C THR A 195 3.72 19.65 5.11
N ILE A 196 4.15 18.42 5.32
CA ILE A 196 5.55 18.18 5.65
C ILE A 196 6.34 18.33 4.35
N THR A 197 6.91 19.51 4.14
CA THR A 197 7.92 19.73 3.11
C THR A 197 9.21 19.08 3.59
N LEU A 198 9.42 17.83 3.21
CA LEU A 198 10.70 17.15 3.40
C LEU A 198 11.70 17.76 2.39
N ASN A 199 12.38 18.82 2.79
CA ASN A 199 13.53 19.33 2.06
C ASN A 199 14.69 18.35 2.25
N ILE A 200 14.80 17.39 1.34
CA ILE A 200 15.96 16.50 1.22
C ILE A 200 17.07 17.26 0.49
N THR A 201 17.52 18.36 1.04
CA THR A 201 18.78 18.97 0.63
C THR A 201 19.80 18.63 1.68
N GLY A 202 20.72 17.72 1.32
CA GLY A 202 21.93 17.42 2.08
C GLY A 202 22.66 18.69 2.46
N GLY A 203 23.05 18.75 3.73
CA GLY A 203 23.62 19.92 4.33
C GLY A 203 24.84 20.48 3.61
N VAL A 204 24.81 21.77 3.42
CA VAL A 204 26.00 22.63 3.50
C VAL A 204 25.56 23.91 4.21
N ASN A 205 26.18 24.15 5.36
CA ASN A 205 26.08 25.38 6.08
C ASN A 205 26.44 26.55 5.16
N SER A 206 25.53 27.49 4.94
CA SER A 206 25.90 28.85 4.64
C SER A 206 24.81 29.79 5.11
N SER A 207 25.14 30.51 6.18
CA SER A 207 24.51 31.76 6.57
C SER A 207 24.55 32.71 5.38
N LEU A 208 23.43 32.93 4.71
CA LEU A 208 23.28 34.04 3.79
C LEU A 208 21.87 34.63 3.85
N SER A 209 21.93 35.91 4.10
CA SER A 209 20.93 36.96 4.25
C SER A 209 19.63 36.83 3.49
N LYS A 210 18.55 37.28 4.17
CA LYS A 210 17.26 37.70 3.65
C LYS A 210 17.40 38.77 2.54
N LYS A 211 17.47 38.34 1.27
CA LYS A 211 17.06 39.15 0.09
C LYS A 211 17.42 38.39 -1.18
N GLN A 212 16.48 37.57 -1.62
CA GLN A 212 16.26 37.31 -3.06
C GLN A 212 15.06 36.33 -3.19
N LYS A 213 13.86 36.94 -3.09
CA LYS A 213 12.66 36.38 -3.69
C LYS A 213 12.68 36.80 -5.14
N LYS A 214 12.81 35.89 -6.05
CA LYS A 214 12.33 35.74 -7.42
C LYS A 214 13.41 35.10 -8.30
N THR A 215 12.93 34.16 -9.11
CA THR A 215 13.63 33.44 -10.21
C THR A 215 14.58 32.34 -9.78
N SER A 216 14.03 31.12 -9.64
CA SER A 216 14.58 29.89 -10.21
C SER A 216 13.52 28.77 -10.13
N GLN A 217 12.55 28.85 -11.04
CA GLN A 217 11.90 27.66 -11.56
C GLN A 217 12.93 26.99 -12.46
N GLN A 218 13.47 25.88 -12.00
CA GLN A 218 14.06 24.77 -12.74
C GLN A 218 15.16 24.12 -11.91
N ALA A 219 14.76 23.34 -10.93
CA ALA A 219 15.51 22.18 -10.51
C ALA A 219 14.45 21.11 -10.23
N ALA A 220 14.39 20.12 -11.10
CA ALA A 220 13.59 18.92 -10.92
C ALA A 220 14.17 18.09 -9.79
N GLY A 221 14.02 18.57 -8.55
CA GLY A 221 14.24 17.85 -7.33
C GLY A 221 12.86 17.45 -6.83
N MET A 222 12.61 16.15 -6.75
CA MET A 222 11.40 15.52 -6.29
C MET A 222 10.75 16.27 -5.13
N ASN A 223 9.79 17.14 -5.42
CA ASN A 223 8.80 17.65 -4.46
C ASN A 223 7.82 16.50 -4.17
N LEU A 224 8.25 15.57 -3.32
CA LEU A 224 7.51 14.34 -3.01
C LEU A 224 6.18 14.60 -2.29
N LEU A 225 5.92 15.80 -1.76
CA LEU A 225 4.72 16.06 -0.97
C LEU A 225 4.21 17.51 -1.09
N ASN A 226 3.98 18.03 -2.30
CA ASN A 226 3.02 19.11 -2.46
C ASN A 226 1.60 18.51 -2.56
N LEU A 227 1.16 17.90 -1.48
CA LEU A 227 -0.23 17.51 -1.30
C LEU A 227 -1.00 18.73 -0.83
N GLU A 228 -1.73 19.37 -1.75
CA GLU A 228 -2.74 20.37 -1.37
C GLU A 228 -3.59 19.80 -0.23
N ALA A 229 -3.64 20.54 0.87
CA ALA A 229 -4.40 20.21 2.07
C ALA A 229 -5.91 20.31 1.79
N LYS A 230 -6.44 19.38 0.98
CA LYS A 230 -7.87 19.10 0.92
C LYS A 230 -8.21 18.31 2.18
N LYS A 231 -9.24 18.76 2.91
CA LYS A 231 -9.85 18.06 4.05
C LYS A 231 -10.09 16.59 3.69
N ARG A 232 -9.09 15.73 3.90
CA ARG A 232 -9.24 14.28 3.72
C ARG A 232 -9.97 13.75 4.94
N VAL A 233 -11.12 13.12 4.72
CA VAL A 233 -11.75 12.30 5.75
C VAL A 233 -10.88 11.05 5.88
N THR A 234 -9.94 11.08 6.82
CA THR A 234 -9.05 9.95 7.09
C THR A 234 -9.85 8.82 7.73
N ASN A 235 -9.92 7.70 7.02
CA ASN A 235 -10.55 6.49 7.54
C ASN A 235 -9.58 5.79 8.50
N SER A 236 -10.02 5.53 9.76
CA SER A 236 -9.20 4.87 10.78
C SER A 236 -8.67 3.50 10.35
N LEU A 237 -9.45 2.75 9.58
CA LEU A 237 -9.01 1.46 9.03
C LEU A 237 -7.85 1.62 8.03
N THR A 238 -7.90 2.63 7.17
CA THR A 238 -6.83 2.92 6.21
C THR A 238 -5.55 3.34 6.92
N VAL A 239 -5.67 4.18 7.94
CA VAL A 239 -4.52 4.61 8.75
C VAL A 239 -3.90 3.44 9.51
N ALA A 240 -4.70 2.63 10.17
CA ALA A 240 -4.18 1.47 10.89
C ALA A 240 -3.52 0.46 9.94
N SER A 241 -4.12 0.17 8.77
CA SER A 241 -3.54 -0.76 7.80
C SER A 241 -2.27 -0.20 7.13
N SER A 242 -2.19 1.10 6.84
CA SER A 242 -0.98 1.72 6.31
C SER A 242 0.19 1.66 7.30
N LEU A 243 -0.07 1.92 8.59
CA LEU A 243 0.95 1.83 9.63
C LEU A 243 1.42 0.39 9.88
N LYS A 244 0.53 -0.60 9.82
CA LYS A 244 0.90 -2.02 9.89
C LYS A 244 1.76 -2.43 8.70
N ALA A 245 1.35 -2.07 7.49
CA ALA A 245 2.15 -2.33 6.29
C ALA A 245 3.54 -1.66 6.38
N LEU A 246 3.61 -0.42 6.90
CA LEU A 246 4.88 0.27 7.12
C LEU A 246 5.76 -0.48 8.13
N ALA A 247 5.19 -0.97 9.24
CA ALA A 247 5.91 -1.76 10.23
C ALA A 247 6.48 -3.05 9.61
N SER A 248 5.69 -3.78 8.82
CA SER A 248 6.14 -5.00 8.13
C SER A 248 7.22 -4.70 7.08
N VAL A 249 7.11 -3.59 6.32
CA VAL A 249 8.17 -3.14 5.40
C VAL A 249 9.47 -2.84 6.16
N LEU A 250 9.41 -2.14 7.29
CA LEU A 250 10.58 -1.84 8.10
C LEU A 250 11.21 -3.12 8.67
N ASN A 251 10.40 -4.07 9.12
CA ASN A 251 10.89 -5.34 9.65
C ASN A 251 11.55 -6.23 8.58
N SER A 252 11.02 -6.20 7.37
CA SER A 252 11.53 -7.03 6.25
C SER A 252 12.71 -6.40 5.53
N SER A 253 12.67 -5.09 5.28
CA SER A 253 13.59 -4.42 4.35
C SER A 253 14.10 -3.07 4.85
N GLY A 254 13.86 -2.70 6.11
CA GLY A 254 14.21 -1.38 6.66
C GLY A 254 15.68 -1.00 6.43
N THR A 255 16.60 -1.95 6.61
CA THR A 255 18.05 -1.75 6.43
C THR A 255 18.47 -1.59 4.95
N PHE A 256 17.63 -2.01 4.01
CA PHE A 256 17.90 -1.97 2.56
C PHE A 256 17.25 -0.77 1.87
N LEU A 257 16.35 -0.06 2.55
CA LEU A 257 15.74 1.15 2.00
C LEU A 257 16.81 2.21 1.72
N SER A 258 16.53 3.16 0.83
CA SER A 258 17.42 4.30 0.63
C SER A 258 17.48 5.15 1.91
N GLU A 259 18.63 5.79 2.16
CA GLU A 259 18.82 6.66 3.32
C GLU A 259 17.76 7.78 3.37
N SER A 260 17.42 8.36 2.22
CA SER A 260 16.41 9.39 2.08
C SER A 260 15.02 8.88 2.45
N CYS A 261 14.67 7.69 1.98
CA CYS A 261 13.39 7.05 2.29
C CYS A 261 13.28 6.76 3.79
N HIS A 262 14.33 6.16 4.38
CA HIS A 262 14.36 5.83 5.81
C HIS A 262 14.26 7.09 6.69
N ARG A 263 14.97 8.17 6.35
CA ARG A 263 14.87 9.46 7.05
C ARG A 263 13.46 10.06 6.95
N SER A 264 12.82 9.94 5.79
CA SER A 264 11.44 10.41 5.60
C SER A 264 10.47 9.66 6.49
N ILE A 265 10.58 8.32 6.53
CA ILE A 265 9.77 7.48 7.43
C ILE A 265 10.00 7.90 8.88
N GLN A 266 11.25 8.03 9.29
CA GLN A 266 11.62 8.41 10.65
C GLN A 266 11.02 9.76 11.06
N ALA A 267 11.12 10.77 10.21
CA ALA A 267 10.58 12.10 10.46
C ALA A 267 9.04 12.06 10.58
N CYS A 268 8.36 11.36 9.67
CA CYS A 268 6.91 11.26 9.67
C CYS A 268 6.36 10.49 10.88
N VAL A 269 6.95 9.33 11.20
CA VAL A 269 6.48 8.51 12.32
C VAL A 269 6.70 9.22 13.66
N ILE A 270 7.90 9.78 13.88
CA ILE A 270 8.20 10.52 15.14
C ILE A 270 7.34 11.77 15.24
N GLY A 271 7.24 12.56 14.16
CA GLY A 271 6.41 13.76 14.13
C GLY A 271 4.97 13.44 14.52
N THR A 272 4.37 12.45 13.88
CA THR A 272 2.99 12.01 14.18
C THR A 272 2.85 11.53 15.65
N CYS A 273 3.81 10.75 16.17
CA CYS A 273 3.79 10.34 17.57
C CYS A 273 3.79 11.55 18.53
N MET A 274 4.67 12.53 18.28
CA MET A 274 4.75 13.73 19.09
C MET A 274 3.48 14.57 19.04
N ASP A 275 2.84 14.69 17.88
CA ASP A 275 1.60 15.44 17.73
C ASP A 275 0.42 14.77 18.43
N VAL A 276 0.32 13.43 18.32
CA VAL A 276 -0.67 12.63 19.05
C VAL A 276 -0.50 12.82 20.57
N GLN A 277 0.72 12.93 21.07
CA GLN A 277 1.00 13.13 22.50
C GLN A 277 0.73 14.56 22.95
N ARG A 278 1.16 15.57 22.18
CA ARG A 278 0.95 17.00 22.52
C ARG A 278 -0.52 17.38 22.55
N SER A 279 -1.32 16.80 21.68
CA SER A 279 -2.74 17.11 21.59
C SER A 279 -3.56 16.63 22.79
N GLY A 280 -3.01 15.78 23.65
CA GLY A 280 -3.68 15.19 24.80
C GLY A 280 -4.91 14.34 24.41
N ILE A 281 -5.62 13.78 25.38
CA ILE A 281 -6.70 12.82 25.12
C ILE A 281 -7.87 13.46 24.36
N LYS A 282 -8.22 14.73 24.65
CA LYS A 282 -9.40 15.41 24.05
C LYS A 282 -9.12 16.06 22.70
N GLY A 283 -7.86 16.36 22.39
CA GLY A 283 -7.45 17.07 21.17
C GLY A 283 -6.75 16.20 20.16
N ARG A 284 -6.73 14.87 20.33
CA ARG A 284 -6.03 13.97 19.40
C ARG A 284 -6.55 14.15 17.98
N PRO A 285 -5.66 14.29 17.00
CA PRO A 285 -6.08 14.39 15.61
C PRO A 285 -6.81 13.12 15.19
N ILE A 286 -7.89 13.27 14.43
CA ILE A 286 -8.58 12.15 13.82
C ILE A 286 -7.65 11.59 12.74
N PRO A 287 -7.42 10.26 12.66
CA PRO A 287 -8.10 9.18 13.37
C PRO A 287 -7.38 8.61 14.61
N PHE A 288 -6.37 9.27 15.16
CA PHE A 288 -5.61 8.79 16.31
C PHE A 288 -6.37 8.86 17.65
N ASN A 289 -7.62 9.30 17.67
CA ASN A 289 -8.56 9.02 18.75
C ASN A 289 -8.83 7.51 18.90
N GLU A 290 -8.72 6.73 17.81
CA GLU A 290 -8.89 5.28 17.82
C GLU A 290 -7.65 4.56 18.36
N PRO A 291 -7.80 3.62 19.31
CA PRO A 291 -6.68 2.87 19.90
C PRO A 291 -5.88 2.06 18.89
N GLU A 292 -6.55 1.50 17.88
CA GLU A 292 -5.93 0.70 16.83
C GLU A 292 -4.91 1.53 16.02
N CYS A 293 -5.27 2.77 15.66
CA CYS A 293 -4.35 3.66 14.95
C CYS A 293 -3.13 4.01 15.79
N ARG A 294 -3.33 4.27 17.10
CA ARG A 294 -2.22 4.57 18.01
C ARG A 294 -1.31 3.37 18.24
N SER A 295 -1.88 2.18 18.49
CA SER A 295 -1.06 0.98 18.67
C SER A 295 -0.26 0.65 17.41
N SER A 296 -0.85 0.80 16.22
CA SER A 296 -0.14 0.60 14.95
C SER A 296 0.96 1.66 14.72
N LEU A 297 0.74 2.90 15.16
CA LEU A 297 1.75 3.97 15.10
C LEU A 297 2.96 3.66 15.99
N TYR A 298 2.73 3.25 17.23
CA TYR A 298 3.80 2.85 18.12
C TYR A 298 4.49 1.57 17.66
N GLN A 299 3.77 0.64 17.03
CA GLN A 299 4.37 -0.54 16.41
C GLN A 299 5.30 -0.15 15.25
N ALA A 300 4.90 0.79 14.39
CA ALA A 300 5.76 1.30 13.32
C ALA A 300 7.02 1.99 13.89
N LEU A 301 6.90 2.75 14.99
CA LEU A 301 8.05 3.32 15.67
C LEU A 301 8.98 2.23 16.25
N TYR A 302 8.41 1.18 16.83
CA TYR A 302 9.18 0.03 17.32
C TYR A 302 9.95 -0.66 16.20
N SER A 303 9.28 -0.94 15.07
CA SER A 303 9.93 -1.54 13.89
C SER A 303 11.06 -0.67 13.32
N LEU A 304 10.91 0.65 13.37
CA LEU A 304 11.94 1.60 12.97
C LEU A 304 13.20 1.52 13.85
N LEU A 305 13.03 1.28 15.17
CA LEU A 305 14.15 1.13 16.09
C LEU A 305 14.84 -0.22 15.97
N SER A 306 14.05 -1.28 15.75
CA SER A 306 14.55 -2.65 15.63
C SER A 306 15.34 -2.88 14.35
N ASN A 307 15.08 -2.07 13.32
CA ASN A 307 15.70 -2.20 11.99
C ASN A 307 16.32 -0.85 11.55
N PRO A 308 17.37 -0.37 12.24
CA PRO A 308 17.98 0.90 11.92
C PRO A 308 18.73 0.84 10.58
N HIS A 309 18.64 1.90 9.81
CA HIS A 309 19.43 2.03 8.60
C HIS A 309 20.90 2.29 8.91
N PRO A 310 21.89 1.64 8.23
CA PRO A 310 23.31 1.75 8.56
C PRO A 310 23.87 3.18 8.55
N LYS A 311 23.30 4.07 7.73
CA LYS A 311 23.73 5.48 7.60
C LYS A 311 22.84 6.46 8.35
N THR A 312 21.77 6.01 8.98
CA THR A 312 20.83 6.87 9.72
C THR A 312 20.74 6.39 11.15
N PRO A 313 21.18 7.19 12.13
CA PRO A 313 21.13 6.75 13.51
C PRO A 313 19.68 6.56 13.97
N ALA A 314 19.46 5.47 14.69
CA ALA A 314 18.15 5.20 15.28
C ALA A 314 17.79 6.32 16.29
N PRO A 315 16.53 6.79 16.30
CA PRO A 315 16.11 7.92 17.10
C PRO A 315 15.80 7.54 18.57
N PHE A 316 16.63 6.75 19.21
CA PHE A 316 16.39 6.18 20.55
C PHE A 316 15.96 7.22 21.59
N ARG A 317 16.62 8.39 21.61
CA ARG A 317 16.31 9.44 22.58
C ARG A 317 14.86 9.92 22.49
N HIS A 318 14.34 10.11 21.28
CA HIS A 318 12.97 10.54 21.06
C HIS A 318 12.00 9.40 21.32
N ALA A 319 12.32 8.22 20.81
CA ALA A 319 11.47 7.04 20.92
C ALA A 319 11.25 6.61 22.36
N PHE A 320 12.30 6.59 23.20
CA PHE A 320 12.16 6.29 24.62
C PHE A 320 11.18 7.24 25.32
N GLY A 321 11.28 8.54 25.07
CA GLY A 321 10.33 9.51 25.61
C GLY A 321 8.89 9.27 25.13
N ILE A 322 8.74 8.94 23.86
CA ILE A 322 7.44 8.63 23.24
C ILE A 322 6.82 7.38 23.84
N PHE A 323 7.56 6.28 23.95
CA PHE A 323 7.06 5.03 24.52
C PHE A 323 6.72 5.17 26.01
N ARG A 324 7.60 5.81 26.79
CA ARG A 324 7.33 6.07 28.21
C ARG A 324 6.05 6.88 28.40
N HIS A 325 5.87 7.94 27.62
CA HIS A 325 4.66 8.74 27.67
C HIS A 325 3.42 7.93 27.28
N GLY A 326 3.48 7.14 26.18
CA GLY A 326 2.39 6.29 25.72
C GLY A 326 2.00 5.26 26.77
N HIS A 327 2.97 4.59 27.38
CA HIS A 327 2.73 3.59 28.42
C HIS A 327 2.05 4.19 29.66
N LEU A 328 2.49 5.36 30.12
CA LEU A 328 1.98 5.97 31.35
C LEU A 328 0.66 6.73 31.16
N ASN A 329 0.40 7.30 29.99
CA ASN A 329 -0.69 8.26 29.79
C ASN A 329 -1.79 7.77 28.81
N ASP A 330 -1.58 6.72 28.04
CA ASP A 330 -2.68 6.18 27.24
C ASP A 330 -3.58 5.32 28.12
N ARG A 331 -4.89 5.42 27.87
CA ARG A 331 -5.90 4.68 28.67
C ARG A 331 -6.17 3.27 28.13
N HIS A 332 -5.72 2.97 26.92
CA HIS A 332 -6.05 1.70 26.28
C HIS A 332 -4.94 0.66 26.50
N PRO A 333 -5.25 -0.52 27.08
CA PRO A 333 -4.24 -1.54 27.43
C PRO A 333 -3.35 -1.93 26.26
N ARG A 334 -3.94 -2.17 25.08
CA ARG A 334 -3.19 -2.56 23.89
C ARG A 334 -2.13 -1.52 23.48
N VAL A 335 -2.40 -0.23 23.67
CA VAL A 335 -1.43 0.84 23.39
C VAL A 335 -0.33 0.82 24.45
N GLN A 336 -0.70 0.64 25.72
CA GLN A 336 0.26 0.53 26.83
C GLN A 336 1.21 -0.66 26.64
N ASP A 337 0.68 -1.81 26.20
CA ASP A 337 1.46 -3.03 25.95
C ASP A 337 2.51 -2.84 24.85
N VAL A 338 2.13 -2.24 23.73
CA VAL A 338 3.07 -1.93 22.65
C VAL A 338 4.15 -0.94 23.11
N CYS A 339 3.75 0.08 23.87
CA CYS A 339 4.70 1.05 24.43
C CYS A 339 5.63 0.43 25.48
N LEU A 340 5.15 -0.52 26.27
CA LEU A 340 5.98 -1.26 27.22
C LEU A 340 7.04 -2.10 26.51
N GLN A 341 6.67 -2.81 25.44
CA GLN A 341 7.62 -3.55 24.62
C GLN A 341 8.73 -2.64 24.08
N GLY A 342 8.38 -1.46 23.56
CA GLY A 342 9.35 -0.50 23.05
C GLY A 342 10.26 0.15 24.13
N ASN A 343 9.88 0.09 25.40
CA ASN A 343 10.70 0.59 26.49
C ASN A 343 11.74 -0.43 27.01
N ILE A 344 11.48 -1.71 26.82
CA ILE A 344 12.33 -2.81 27.36
C ILE A 344 13.39 -3.23 26.35
N SER A 345 13.13 -3.02 25.06
CA SER A 345 14.05 -3.35 23.96
C SER A 345 15.07 -2.27 23.71
#